data_3934fc419f37fd2aab779dbdf1d75b94
#
_entry.id   3934fc419f37fd2aab779dbdf1d75b94
#
_cell.length_a   1.000
_cell.length_b   1.000
_cell.length_c   1.000
_cell.angle_alpha   90.00
_cell.angle_beta   90.00
_cell.angle_gamma   90.00
#
_symmetry.space_group_name_H-M   'P 1'
#
loop_
_entity.id
_entity.type
_entity.pdbx_description
1 polymer ?
#
loop_
_entity_poly.entity_id
_entity_poly.type
_entity_poly.pdbx_seq_one_letter_code
_entity_poly.pdbx_strand_id
1 'polypeptide(L)'
;MKNTKIPIIKGHWCKLKVILLSLLYPCLGYSCSDSASSAIPDDWITISTESVSFPYEGGTEKREFVLGQGLDINQIASTLSNKGEDWLTALVENGKMTIVCERSFAERVRSSVLTLMYDDNHKCNITISQEAAPSSADKLIKVIGGEATSEETQGKDTDQNPLTLKMSYDGNKKTYFNSAFGQVSYPFSIRYELEKGHTLNSIVYTPRTDSGNKWGSFDQFTVEVSTADKPDDFVKIGDYARGNGVHTPFTIKLSSPVEDAKFVRFTITKAYEDRVSCAEMEFYEASSNKFDPATIFADNMGLQLKAGVTEKQIKQIPNEYLKELGLALLSGNYESAYRLADYRPYQNPAVMATANKTSKYSLRDNPTGIYAKAGETLAIFVDDIYEGGRISMLIQDLNGGYNNSKTYELSEGYNEITVEVGGLIYILNHVNDDIPLRLEDADNDQKRNIEAKTVKVHFANGKVNGYFDIQKNKESDWAQIRDNAKYQEIDILGEYSHLTWRISDFKKYNTEITKTIENLDRLVYLEEEFMGLVKYGKMFNNRMHFSIDYKAKSPNASDYRTVYNASDYYAEPFCKPENFPTRCWGPAACAESSVR
;
A
#
# COMPACT_ATOMS: atom_id res chain seq x y z
N MET A 1 -2.81 -46.56 -26.43
CA MET A 1 -3.35 -47.85 -25.91
C MET A 1 -3.19 -47.89 -24.40
N LYS A 2 -4.27 -48.24 -23.75
CA LYS A 2 -4.53 -48.53 -22.34
C LYS A 2 -4.79 -47.36 -21.38
N ASN A 3 -6.10 -47.09 -21.29
CA ASN A 3 -6.78 -46.41 -20.18
C ASN A 3 -6.63 -47.17 -18.85
N THR A 4 -6.42 -46.46 -17.78
CA THR A 4 -6.65 -46.98 -16.42
C THR A 4 -7.55 -46.01 -15.68
N LYS A 5 -8.75 -46.45 -15.34
CA LYS A 5 -9.79 -45.77 -14.56
C LYS A 5 -9.49 -45.89 -13.08
N ILE A 6 -9.66 -44.80 -12.34
CA ILE A 6 -9.65 -44.78 -10.87
C ILE A 6 -11.11 -44.90 -10.38
N PRO A 7 -11.43 -45.71 -9.40
CA PRO A 7 -12.80 -45.92 -8.93
C PRO A 7 -13.23 -44.89 -7.88
N ILE A 8 -14.49 -44.49 -8.00
CA ILE A 8 -15.24 -43.65 -7.05
C ILE A 8 -15.71 -44.48 -5.88
N ILE A 9 -15.37 -44.10 -4.66
CA ILE A 9 -15.88 -44.70 -3.42
C ILE A 9 -17.13 -43.92 -2.99
N LYS A 10 -18.28 -44.59 -3.01
CA LYS A 10 -19.55 -44.13 -2.45
C LYS A 10 -19.56 -44.38 -0.93
N GLY A 11 -19.71 -43.31 -0.14
CA GLY A 11 -19.92 -43.42 1.30
C GLY A 11 -21.37 -43.80 1.66
N HIS A 12 -21.49 -44.77 2.53
CA HIS A 12 -22.78 -45.28 3.05
C HIS A 12 -23.27 -44.45 4.24
N TRP A 13 -24.52 -44.07 4.17
CA TRP A 13 -25.27 -43.52 5.29
C TRP A 13 -25.72 -44.63 6.23
N CYS A 14 -25.35 -44.55 7.51
CA CYS A 14 -25.83 -45.43 8.57
C CYS A 14 -27.01 -44.78 9.28
N LYS A 15 -28.20 -45.32 9.12
CA LYS A 15 -29.40 -44.94 9.88
C LYS A 15 -29.40 -45.73 11.18
N LEU A 16 -29.31 -45.07 12.32
CA LEU A 16 -29.54 -45.65 13.64
C LEU A 16 -31.03 -45.56 13.98
N LYS A 17 -31.68 -46.71 14.08
CA LYS A 17 -33.04 -46.85 14.64
C LYS A 17 -32.92 -47.01 16.15
N VAL A 18 -33.56 -46.14 16.90
CA VAL A 18 -33.78 -46.32 18.34
C VAL A 18 -35.06 -47.09 18.55
N ILE A 19 -34.95 -48.22 19.24
CA ILE A 19 -36.07 -49.11 19.63
C ILE A 19 -36.63 -48.59 20.96
N LEU A 20 -37.93 -48.26 20.96
CA LEU A 20 -38.71 -48.01 22.17
C LEU A 20 -38.99 -49.36 22.89
N LEU A 21 -38.57 -49.42 24.13
CA LEU A 21 -39.05 -50.50 25.04
C LEU A 21 -40.02 -49.89 26.06
N SER A 22 -41.28 -50.23 25.91
CA SER A 22 -42.34 -49.91 26.85
C SER A 22 -42.31 -50.91 28.01
N LEU A 23 -42.21 -50.44 29.24
CA LEU A 23 -42.58 -51.20 30.44
C LEU A 23 -43.67 -50.43 31.18
N LEU A 24 -44.87 -51.06 31.13
CA LEU A 24 -46.00 -50.75 31.99
C LEU A 24 -45.73 -51.18 33.44
N TYR A 25 -45.93 -50.25 34.37
CA TYR A 25 -46.30 -50.61 35.76
C TYR A 25 -47.45 -49.71 36.22
N PRO A 26 -48.50 -50.26 36.81
CA PRO A 26 -49.60 -49.46 37.31
C PRO A 26 -49.34 -49.11 38.76
N CYS A 27 -49.73 -47.94 39.18
CA CYS A 27 -50.16 -47.77 40.50
C CYS A 27 -50.56 -46.48 41.02
N LEU A 28 -51.63 -46.49 41.56
CA LEU A 28 -52.09 -45.88 42.83
C LEU A 28 -51.89 -44.37 42.99
N GLY A 29 -53.03 -43.77 43.01
CA GLY A 29 -53.22 -42.35 43.22
C GLY A 29 -52.67 -41.84 44.56
N TYR A 30 -52.03 -40.68 44.44
CA TYR A 30 -52.08 -39.68 45.51
C TYR A 30 -52.47 -38.36 44.83
N SER A 31 -53.60 -37.86 45.27
CA SER A 31 -54.06 -36.53 45.00
C SER A 31 -53.03 -35.54 45.62
N CYS A 32 -52.30 -34.86 44.78
CA CYS A 32 -51.64 -33.66 45.15
C CYS A 32 -52.26 -32.51 44.33
N SER A 33 -52.65 -31.50 45.04
CA SER A 33 -53.18 -30.24 44.54
C SER A 33 -52.43 -29.76 43.33
N ASP A 34 -53.15 -29.53 42.24
CA ASP A 34 -52.70 -28.81 41.08
C ASP A 34 -52.27 -27.39 41.51
N SER A 35 -50.99 -27.21 41.67
CA SER A 35 -50.43 -25.92 41.39
C SER A 35 -50.39 -25.84 39.85
N ALA A 36 -51.39 -25.23 39.27
CA ALA A 36 -51.39 -24.86 37.87
C ALA A 36 -50.10 -24.05 37.60
N SER A 37 -49.11 -24.71 37.00
CA SER A 37 -48.06 -23.94 36.29
C SER A 37 -48.81 -23.25 35.19
N SER A 38 -49.05 -21.95 35.32
CA SER A 38 -49.62 -21.12 34.27
C SER A 38 -48.67 -21.23 33.09
N ALA A 39 -49.08 -21.98 32.06
CA ALA A 39 -48.31 -22.02 30.82
C ALA A 39 -48.18 -20.57 30.31
N ILE A 40 -46.94 -20.17 30.01
CA ILE A 40 -46.69 -18.85 29.43
C ILE A 40 -47.45 -18.80 28.12
N PRO A 41 -48.32 -17.80 27.89
CA PRO A 41 -49.12 -17.71 26.66
C PRO A 41 -48.23 -17.43 25.44
N ASP A 42 -48.69 -17.84 24.25
CA ASP A 42 -47.96 -17.60 22.98
C ASP A 42 -47.73 -16.11 22.69
N ASP A 43 -48.60 -15.24 23.23
CA ASP A 43 -48.51 -13.76 23.14
C ASP A 43 -47.80 -13.15 24.38
N TRP A 44 -46.82 -13.87 24.94
CA TRP A 44 -46.08 -13.52 26.16
C TRP A 44 -45.40 -12.16 26.13
N ILE A 45 -45.12 -11.59 24.93
CA ILE A 45 -44.49 -10.29 24.72
C ILE A 45 -45.16 -9.54 23.56
N THR A 46 -45.41 -8.25 23.76
CA THR A 46 -45.85 -7.35 22.71
C THR A 46 -44.82 -6.27 22.46
N ILE A 47 -44.33 -6.20 21.23
CA ILE A 47 -43.32 -5.24 20.77
C ILE A 47 -43.89 -4.42 19.61
N SER A 48 -43.58 -3.11 19.60
CA SER A 48 -44.06 -2.19 18.55
C SER A 48 -43.45 -2.45 17.16
N THR A 49 -42.32 -3.17 17.10
CA THR A 49 -41.61 -3.46 15.84
C THR A 49 -40.67 -4.67 16.00
N GLU A 50 -40.60 -5.50 14.97
CA GLU A 50 -39.68 -6.64 14.88
C GLU A 50 -38.34 -6.28 14.22
N SER A 51 -38.17 -5.02 13.78
CA SER A 51 -36.96 -4.54 13.15
C SER A 51 -36.65 -3.10 13.49
N VAL A 52 -35.36 -2.77 13.54
CA VAL A 52 -34.83 -1.42 13.72
C VAL A 52 -33.76 -1.17 12.66
N SER A 53 -33.88 -0.08 11.92
CA SER A 53 -32.87 0.29 10.93
C SER A 53 -32.18 1.59 11.34
N PHE A 54 -30.86 1.61 11.21
CA PHE A 54 -30.02 2.78 11.43
C PHE A 54 -29.40 3.26 10.12
N PRO A 55 -29.25 4.57 9.94
CA PRO A 55 -28.38 5.10 8.90
C PRO A 55 -26.90 4.71 9.19
N TYR A 56 -26.02 4.90 8.20
CA TYR A 56 -24.61 4.58 8.40
C TYR A 56 -23.93 5.45 9.47
N GLU A 57 -24.42 6.66 9.73
CA GLU A 57 -23.94 7.52 10.82
C GLU A 57 -24.17 6.93 12.22
N GLY A 58 -25.03 5.92 12.32
CA GLY A 58 -25.43 5.33 13.58
C GLY A 58 -26.52 6.13 14.28
N GLY A 59 -26.59 6.01 15.59
CA GLY A 59 -27.58 6.72 16.40
C GLY A 59 -28.05 5.91 17.60
N THR A 60 -29.09 6.42 18.25
CA THR A 60 -29.73 5.77 19.40
C THR A 60 -31.21 5.67 19.17
N GLU A 61 -31.73 4.43 19.27
CA GLU A 61 -33.16 4.13 19.18
C GLU A 61 -33.66 3.60 20.52
N LYS A 62 -34.85 4.06 20.89
CA LYS A 62 -35.54 3.60 22.10
C LYS A 62 -36.86 2.95 21.72
N ARG A 63 -37.12 1.76 22.24
CA ARG A 63 -38.37 1.01 22.02
C ARG A 63 -38.87 0.48 23.35
N GLU A 64 -40.18 0.32 23.44
CA GLU A 64 -40.83 -0.28 24.60
C GLU A 64 -41.46 -1.60 24.23
N PHE A 65 -41.55 -2.48 25.19
CA PHE A 65 -42.25 -3.76 25.10
C PHE A 65 -43.06 -4.02 26.36
N VAL A 66 -44.11 -4.78 26.22
CA VAL A 66 -45.00 -5.17 27.34
C VAL A 66 -45.06 -6.68 27.39
N LEU A 67 -45.02 -7.21 28.60
CA LEU A 67 -45.21 -8.65 28.84
C LEU A 67 -46.67 -8.99 29.05
N GLY A 68 -47.05 -10.24 28.75
CA GLY A 68 -48.34 -10.79 29.06
C GLY A 68 -48.64 -10.75 30.57
N GLN A 69 -49.92 -10.78 30.90
CA GLN A 69 -50.39 -10.63 32.27
C GLN A 69 -49.77 -11.72 33.21
N GLY A 70 -49.22 -11.28 34.33
CA GLY A 70 -48.62 -12.17 35.34
C GLY A 70 -47.16 -12.52 35.14
N LEU A 71 -46.51 -12.03 34.06
CA LEU A 71 -45.08 -12.25 33.80
C LEU A 71 -44.22 -11.14 34.47
N ASP A 72 -43.07 -11.55 35.02
CA ASP A 72 -42.13 -10.61 35.67
C ASP A 72 -41.15 -10.03 34.69
N ILE A 73 -41.19 -8.70 34.53
CA ILE A 73 -40.31 -7.95 33.64
C ILE A 73 -38.81 -8.13 33.97
N ASN A 74 -38.48 -8.43 35.22
CA ASN A 74 -37.12 -8.60 35.68
C ASN A 74 -36.51 -9.96 35.27
N GLN A 75 -37.32 -10.86 34.75
CA GLN A 75 -36.84 -12.16 34.25
C GLN A 75 -36.37 -12.07 32.78
N ILE A 76 -36.57 -10.96 32.10
CA ILE A 76 -36.13 -10.81 30.72
C ILE A 76 -34.62 -10.76 30.66
N ALA A 77 -34.04 -11.73 29.97
CA ALA A 77 -32.67 -11.71 29.52
C ALA A 77 -32.57 -11.20 28.06
N SER A 78 -31.45 -10.57 27.69
CA SER A 78 -31.22 -10.14 26.34
C SER A 78 -29.85 -10.54 25.83
N THR A 79 -29.75 -10.86 24.54
CA THR A 79 -28.47 -11.14 23.87
C THR A 79 -28.43 -10.53 22.49
N LEU A 80 -27.23 -10.09 22.07
CA LEU A 80 -26.95 -9.61 20.72
C LEU A 80 -26.14 -10.64 19.94
N SER A 81 -26.46 -10.83 18.67
CA SER A 81 -25.76 -11.79 17.79
C SER A 81 -24.55 -11.21 17.05
N ASN A 82 -24.10 -9.99 17.40
CA ASN A 82 -22.97 -9.29 16.76
C ASN A 82 -21.58 -9.89 17.06
N LYS A 83 -21.51 -11.06 17.66
CA LYS A 83 -20.28 -11.85 17.90
C LYS A 83 -19.14 -11.08 18.60
N GLY A 84 -19.48 -10.08 19.45
CA GLY A 84 -18.51 -9.28 20.17
C GLY A 84 -17.95 -8.09 19.37
N GLU A 85 -18.51 -7.77 18.22
CA GLU A 85 -18.24 -6.52 17.53
C GLU A 85 -18.87 -5.33 18.28
N ASP A 86 -18.11 -4.27 18.52
CA ASP A 86 -18.51 -3.14 19.38
C ASP A 86 -19.41 -2.09 18.68
N TRP A 87 -19.87 -2.35 17.45
CA TRP A 87 -20.65 -1.39 16.69
C TRP A 87 -22.11 -1.24 17.14
N LEU A 88 -22.60 -2.21 17.91
CA LEU A 88 -23.99 -2.26 18.37
C LEU A 88 -24.04 -2.68 19.83
N THR A 89 -24.72 -1.90 20.63
CA THR A 89 -25.03 -2.24 22.02
C THR A 89 -26.51 -2.09 22.30
N ALA A 90 -27.04 -2.91 23.19
CA ALA A 90 -28.43 -2.81 23.62
C ALA A 90 -28.50 -2.95 25.15
N LEU A 91 -29.21 -2.02 25.76
CA LEU A 91 -29.59 -2.06 27.16
C LEU A 91 -31.08 -2.34 27.25
N VAL A 92 -31.48 -3.38 27.96
CA VAL A 92 -32.87 -3.78 28.14
C VAL A 92 -33.18 -3.73 29.63
N GLU A 93 -34.04 -2.78 30.04
CA GLU A 93 -34.41 -2.56 31.43
C GLU A 93 -35.87 -2.09 31.52
N ASN A 94 -36.61 -2.64 32.48
CA ASN A 94 -37.96 -2.19 32.85
C ASN A 94 -38.92 -2.01 31.63
N GLY A 95 -38.94 -2.97 30.69
CA GLY A 95 -39.81 -2.90 29.51
C GLY A 95 -39.36 -1.93 28.45
N LYS A 96 -38.13 -1.44 28.52
CA LYS A 96 -37.52 -0.51 27.56
C LYS A 96 -36.25 -1.08 26.99
N MET A 97 -36.05 -0.85 25.70
CA MET A 97 -34.81 -1.16 24.99
C MET A 97 -34.18 0.15 24.55
N THR A 98 -32.92 0.36 24.89
CA THR A 98 -32.08 1.43 24.33
C THR A 98 -31.02 0.77 23.46
N ILE A 99 -31.11 0.97 22.16
CA ILE A 99 -30.21 0.40 21.15
C ILE A 99 -29.30 1.52 20.66
N VAL A 100 -28.00 1.37 20.80
CA VAL A 100 -27.00 2.33 20.34
C VAL A 100 -26.20 1.68 19.23
N CYS A 101 -26.21 2.31 18.05
CA CYS A 101 -25.50 1.91 16.86
C CYS A 101 -24.42 2.93 16.56
N GLU A 102 -23.17 2.49 16.48
CA GLU A 102 -22.01 3.33 16.16
C GLU A 102 -21.93 3.58 14.65
N ARG A 103 -21.29 4.68 14.23
CA ARG A 103 -21.07 5.00 12.81
C ARG A 103 -20.42 3.81 12.08
N SER A 104 -20.91 3.52 10.87
CA SER A 104 -20.32 2.55 9.95
C SER A 104 -19.45 3.26 8.90
N PHE A 105 -18.30 2.66 8.60
CA PHE A 105 -17.50 2.99 7.40
C PHE A 105 -17.55 1.84 6.38
N ALA A 106 -18.28 0.75 6.69
CA ALA A 106 -18.39 -0.38 5.79
C ALA A 106 -19.34 -0.06 4.62
N GLU A 107 -18.86 -0.27 3.41
CA GLU A 107 -19.62 -0.08 2.15
C GLU A 107 -20.64 -1.22 1.91
N ARG A 108 -21.08 -1.85 2.98
CA ARG A 108 -22.10 -2.92 2.96
C ARG A 108 -23.03 -2.80 4.15
N VAL A 109 -24.27 -3.21 3.96
CA VAL A 109 -25.24 -3.36 5.04
C VAL A 109 -24.70 -4.38 6.05
N ARG A 110 -24.80 -4.04 7.34
CA ARG A 110 -24.53 -4.98 8.43
C ARG A 110 -25.77 -5.16 9.29
N SER A 111 -25.90 -6.34 9.88
CA SER A 111 -27.08 -6.69 10.68
C SER A 111 -26.71 -7.53 11.89
N SER A 112 -27.53 -7.43 12.92
CA SER A 112 -27.49 -8.22 14.13
C SER A 112 -28.90 -8.54 14.59
N VAL A 113 -29.05 -9.48 15.50
CA VAL A 113 -30.33 -9.82 16.11
C VAL A 113 -30.21 -9.59 17.62
N LEU A 114 -31.12 -8.78 18.15
CA LEU A 114 -31.36 -8.67 19.57
C LEU A 114 -32.43 -9.70 19.94
N THR A 115 -32.08 -10.67 20.76
CA THR A 115 -33.01 -11.67 21.26
C THR A 115 -33.40 -11.33 22.69
N LEU A 116 -34.67 -11.13 22.94
CA LEU A 116 -35.27 -11.09 24.29
C LEU A 116 -35.73 -12.47 24.67
N MET A 117 -35.39 -12.91 25.85
CA MET A 117 -35.73 -14.26 26.34
C MET A 117 -36.37 -14.18 27.72
N TYR A 118 -37.51 -14.81 27.89
CA TYR A 118 -38.11 -15.05 29.20
C TYR A 118 -37.66 -16.39 29.78
N ASP A 119 -37.59 -17.41 28.92
CA ASP A 119 -37.01 -18.73 29.17
C ASP A 119 -36.47 -19.34 27.87
N ASP A 120 -36.06 -20.62 27.89
CA ASP A 120 -35.48 -21.29 26.71
C ASP A 120 -36.47 -21.47 25.55
N ASN A 121 -37.78 -21.46 25.81
CA ASN A 121 -38.83 -21.66 24.82
C ASN A 121 -39.49 -20.36 24.34
N HIS A 122 -39.40 -19.29 25.15
CA HIS A 122 -40.04 -17.98 24.88
C HIS A 122 -38.99 -16.94 24.52
N LYS A 123 -38.78 -16.81 23.21
CA LYS A 123 -37.78 -15.89 22.61
C LYS A 123 -38.43 -14.98 21.58
N CYS A 124 -38.09 -13.72 21.62
CA CYS A 124 -38.48 -12.73 20.64
C CYS A 124 -37.25 -12.10 20.00
N ASN A 125 -37.18 -12.14 18.67
CA ASN A 125 -36.05 -11.65 17.90
C ASN A 125 -36.40 -10.31 17.25
N ILE A 126 -35.53 -9.34 17.43
CA ILE A 126 -35.59 -8.03 16.79
C ILE A 126 -34.39 -7.93 15.85
N THR A 127 -34.67 -7.80 14.57
CA THR A 127 -33.61 -7.60 13.57
C THR A 127 -33.15 -6.16 13.59
N ILE A 128 -31.87 -5.93 13.77
CA ILE A 128 -31.25 -4.60 13.73
C ILE A 128 -30.37 -4.56 12.49
N SER A 129 -30.59 -3.57 11.63
CA SER A 129 -29.78 -3.34 10.43
C SER A 129 -29.17 -1.96 10.44
N GLN A 130 -28.03 -1.81 9.80
CA GLN A 130 -27.41 -0.53 9.53
C GLN A 130 -27.09 -0.43 8.04
N GLU A 131 -27.41 0.72 7.45
CA GLU A 131 -27.15 1.00 6.05
C GLU A 131 -25.64 0.94 5.73
N ALA A 132 -25.34 0.64 4.46
CA ALA A 132 -23.98 0.75 3.95
C ALA A 132 -23.52 2.20 3.99
N ALA A 133 -22.27 2.41 4.40
CA ALA A 133 -21.65 3.73 4.25
C ALA A 133 -21.42 4.06 2.77
N PRO A 134 -21.38 5.34 2.39
CA PRO A 134 -20.92 5.77 1.07
C PRO A 134 -19.49 5.25 0.82
N SER A 135 -19.11 5.15 -0.48
CA SER A 135 -17.76 4.72 -0.83
C SER A 135 -16.70 5.61 -0.19
N SER A 136 -15.64 4.98 0.33
CA SER A 136 -14.44 5.66 0.84
C SER A 136 -13.47 6.08 -0.26
N ALA A 137 -13.68 5.59 -1.50
CA ALA A 137 -12.88 5.98 -2.65
C ALA A 137 -13.09 7.46 -3.00
N ASP A 138 -12.00 8.14 -3.33
CA ASP A 138 -12.07 9.51 -3.83
C ASP A 138 -12.89 9.53 -5.14
N LYS A 139 -13.70 10.55 -5.31
CA LYS A 139 -14.62 10.68 -6.44
C LYS A 139 -13.91 11.31 -7.63
N LEU A 140 -13.87 10.63 -8.77
CA LEU A 140 -13.35 11.20 -10.00
C LEU A 140 -14.23 12.37 -10.46
N ILE A 141 -13.62 13.54 -10.65
CA ILE A 141 -14.26 14.73 -11.22
C ILE A 141 -14.15 14.63 -12.74
N LYS A 142 -15.29 14.73 -13.42
CA LYS A 142 -15.34 14.61 -14.87
C LYS A 142 -14.70 15.82 -15.54
N VAL A 143 -13.80 15.57 -16.49
CA VAL A 143 -13.31 16.58 -17.43
C VAL A 143 -14.32 16.72 -18.57
N ILE A 144 -14.81 17.94 -18.78
CA ILE A 144 -15.84 18.25 -19.80
C ILE A 144 -15.27 18.93 -21.03
N GLY A 145 -14.01 19.37 -20.98
CA GLY A 145 -13.31 20.03 -22.07
C GLY A 145 -11.87 20.33 -21.73
N GLY A 146 -11.17 20.94 -22.66
CA GLY A 146 -9.80 21.39 -22.45
C GLY A 146 -9.19 21.94 -23.72
N GLU A 147 -8.03 22.57 -23.57
CA GLU A 147 -7.21 23.09 -24.66
C GLU A 147 -5.74 22.90 -24.36
N ALA A 148 -4.93 22.76 -25.40
CA ALA A 148 -3.49 22.69 -25.31
C ALA A 148 -2.85 23.69 -26.29
N THR A 149 -1.63 24.12 -26.03
CA THR A 149 -0.87 25.02 -26.94
C THR A 149 -0.83 24.46 -28.36
N SER A 150 -0.69 23.15 -28.50
CA SER A 150 -0.85 22.43 -29.76
C SER A 150 -1.22 20.97 -29.51
N GLU A 151 -1.86 20.32 -30.46
CA GLU A 151 -2.14 18.88 -30.43
C GLU A 151 -1.87 18.23 -31.78
N GLU A 152 -1.54 16.95 -31.76
CA GLU A 152 -1.35 16.17 -32.98
C GLU A 152 -2.70 15.73 -33.53
N THR A 153 -3.08 16.28 -34.70
CA THR A 153 -4.40 16.03 -35.31
C THR A 153 -4.37 15.05 -36.47
N GLN A 154 -3.19 14.79 -37.05
CA GLN A 154 -3.03 13.92 -38.21
C GLN A 154 -2.45 12.54 -37.84
N GLY A 155 -1.60 12.53 -36.81
CA GLY A 155 -0.97 11.32 -36.31
C GLY A 155 -1.94 10.43 -35.54
N LYS A 156 -1.59 9.15 -35.49
CA LYS A 156 -2.30 8.13 -34.71
C LYS A 156 -1.30 7.27 -33.96
N ASP A 157 -1.75 6.65 -32.88
CA ASP A 157 -0.97 5.62 -32.19
C ASP A 157 -0.94 4.29 -33.00
N THR A 158 -0.30 3.27 -32.44
CA THR A 158 -0.21 1.93 -33.07
C THR A 158 -1.57 1.26 -33.26
N ASP A 159 -2.53 1.59 -32.41
CA ASP A 159 -3.89 1.04 -32.42
C ASP A 159 -4.88 1.91 -33.23
N GLN A 160 -4.36 2.89 -33.98
CA GLN A 160 -5.11 3.84 -34.80
C GLN A 160 -5.97 4.84 -34.02
N ASN A 161 -5.71 5.06 -32.73
CA ASN A 161 -6.36 6.10 -31.94
C ASN A 161 -5.78 7.48 -32.29
N PRO A 162 -6.59 8.56 -32.25
CA PRO A 162 -6.09 9.93 -32.41
C PRO A 162 -5.17 10.30 -31.24
N LEU A 163 -4.36 11.34 -31.43
CA LEU A 163 -3.42 11.83 -30.43
C LEU A 163 -3.85 13.20 -29.85
N THR A 164 -5.13 13.52 -29.96
CA THR A 164 -5.70 14.79 -29.48
C THR A 164 -5.78 14.85 -27.96
N LEU A 165 -5.94 16.07 -27.42
CA LEU A 165 -6.02 16.29 -25.97
C LEU A 165 -7.09 15.44 -25.28
N LYS A 166 -8.19 15.12 -25.99
CA LYS A 166 -9.25 14.28 -25.47
C LYS A 166 -8.77 12.89 -25.01
N MET A 167 -7.70 12.38 -25.61
CA MET A 167 -7.13 11.08 -25.23
C MET A 167 -6.43 11.11 -23.85
N SER A 168 -6.22 12.28 -23.26
CA SER A 168 -5.67 12.41 -21.91
C SER A 168 -6.74 12.48 -20.81
N TYR A 169 -8.02 12.30 -21.14
CA TYR A 169 -9.13 12.25 -20.19
C TYR A 169 -10.30 11.41 -20.72
N ASP A 170 -10.00 10.35 -21.43
CA ASP A 170 -10.99 9.42 -21.99
C ASP A 170 -11.25 8.19 -21.11
N GLY A 171 -10.54 8.07 -19.97
CA GLY A 171 -10.62 6.96 -19.04
C GLY A 171 -9.80 5.73 -19.47
N ASN A 172 -8.94 5.87 -20.47
CA ASN A 172 -8.17 4.77 -21.03
C ASN A 172 -6.66 5.05 -21.00
N LYS A 173 -5.94 4.56 -20.02
CA LYS A 173 -4.48 4.75 -19.85
C LYS A 173 -3.61 4.15 -20.98
N LYS A 174 -4.21 3.52 -22.00
CA LYS A 174 -3.50 3.01 -23.18
C LYS A 174 -3.50 4.00 -24.34
N THR A 175 -4.49 4.89 -24.41
CA THR A 175 -4.50 6.04 -25.33
C THR A 175 -3.69 7.19 -24.74
N TYR A 176 -3.32 8.18 -25.54
CA TYR A 176 -2.59 9.33 -25.03
C TYR A 176 -2.72 10.55 -25.92
N PHE A 177 -2.65 11.73 -25.28
CA PHE A 177 -2.43 13.01 -25.93
C PHE A 177 -0.97 13.16 -26.34
N ASN A 178 -0.72 13.80 -27.47
CA ASN A 178 0.61 14.25 -27.89
C ASN A 178 0.54 15.66 -28.47
N SER A 179 1.49 16.53 -28.12
CA SER A 179 1.68 17.82 -28.80
C SER A 179 1.90 17.59 -30.29
N ALA A 180 1.64 18.58 -31.13
CA ALA A 180 1.91 18.52 -32.56
C ALA A 180 3.33 18.00 -32.83
N PHE A 181 3.50 17.18 -33.85
CA PHE A 181 4.81 16.66 -34.21
C PHE A 181 5.76 17.77 -34.64
N GLY A 182 7.00 17.68 -34.16
CA GLY A 182 8.02 18.69 -34.36
C GLY A 182 8.56 19.18 -33.01
N GLN A 183 9.33 20.25 -33.05
CA GLN A 183 9.88 20.85 -31.85
C GLN A 183 8.80 21.62 -31.10
N VAL A 184 8.63 21.35 -29.81
CA VAL A 184 7.69 22.05 -28.94
C VAL A 184 8.28 23.36 -28.47
N SER A 185 7.50 24.43 -28.51
CA SER A 185 7.87 25.72 -27.92
C SER A 185 7.40 25.74 -26.46
N TYR A 186 8.32 26.08 -25.56
CA TYR A 186 8.01 26.28 -24.15
C TYR A 186 7.85 27.78 -23.82
N PRO A 187 7.04 28.15 -22.82
CA PRO A 187 6.20 27.28 -22.02
C PRO A 187 5.04 26.69 -22.82
N PHE A 188 4.74 25.40 -22.59
CA PHE A 188 3.61 24.70 -23.19
C PHE A 188 2.46 24.63 -22.19
N SER A 189 1.27 25.04 -22.58
CA SER A 189 0.10 25.08 -21.71
C SER A 189 -0.89 23.97 -22.06
N ILE A 190 -1.41 23.30 -21.03
CA ILE A 190 -2.60 22.44 -21.11
C ILE A 190 -3.58 22.95 -20.06
N ARG A 191 -4.82 23.19 -20.46
CA ARG A 191 -5.91 23.57 -19.58
C ARG A 191 -7.05 22.58 -19.69
N TYR A 192 -7.47 22.01 -18.56
CA TYR A 192 -8.64 21.13 -18.46
C TYR A 192 -9.81 21.87 -17.85
N GLU A 193 -11.02 21.62 -18.36
CA GLU A 193 -12.26 22.15 -17.82
C GLU A 193 -12.98 21.06 -17.04
N LEU A 194 -13.25 21.32 -15.75
CA LEU A 194 -13.91 20.39 -14.84
C LEU A 194 -15.42 20.61 -14.78
N GLU A 195 -16.16 19.54 -14.52
CA GLU A 195 -17.58 19.60 -14.18
C GLU A 195 -17.77 20.43 -12.90
N LYS A 196 -18.84 21.22 -12.85
CA LYS A 196 -19.12 22.16 -11.74
C LYS A 196 -19.58 21.46 -10.47
N GLY A 197 -19.40 22.12 -9.33
CA GLY A 197 -19.93 21.70 -8.04
C GLY A 197 -19.06 20.65 -7.34
N HIS A 198 -17.77 20.58 -7.67
CA HIS A 198 -16.81 19.66 -7.06
C HIS A 198 -15.67 20.40 -6.38
N THR A 199 -15.18 19.82 -5.29
CA THR A 199 -14.02 20.29 -4.57
C THR A 199 -12.79 19.49 -5.01
N LEU A 200 -11.83 20.14 -5.66
CA LEU A 200 -10.59 19.49 -6.11
C LEU A 200 -9.64 19.29 -4.93
N ASN A 201 -9.27 18.03 -4.68
CA ASN A 201 -8.35 17.63 -3.61
C ASN A 201 -7.04 17.05 -4.14
N SER A 202 -7.07 16.35 -5.27
CA SER A 202 -5.87 15.75 -5.86
C SER A 202 -5.96 15.61 -7.37
N ILE A 203 -4.80 15.52 -8.00
CA ILE A 203 -4.63 15.36 -9.44
C ILE A 203 -3.69 14.20 -9.68
N VAL A 204 -4.01 13.33 -10.64
CA VAL A 204 -3.13 12.24 -11.04
C VAL A 204 -2.75 12.40 -12.51
N TYR A 205 -1.47 12.60 -12.77
CA TYR A 205 -0.88 12.59 -14.10
C TYR A 205 -0.33 11.22 -14.43
N THR A 206 -0.82 10.59 -15.47
CA THR A 206 -0.28 9.34 -16.01
C THR A 206 0.43 9.63 -17.33
N PRO A 207 1.78 9.50 -17.39
CA PRO A 207 2.52 9.61 -18.64
C PRO A 207 2.14 8.49 -19.62
N ARG A 208 2.45 8.68 -20.90
CA ARG A 208 2.29 7.60 -21.88
C ARG A 208 3.18 6.41 -21.53
N THR A 209 2.66 5.19 -21.73
CA THR A 209 3.33 3.93 -21.35
C THR A 209 3.51 2.95 -22.50
N ASP A 210 3.16 3.36 -23.72
CA ASP A 210 3.24 2.50 -24.90
C ASP A 210 4.69 2.08 -25.17
N SER A 211 4.93 0.79 -25.20
CA SER A 211 6.22 0.17 -25.53
C SER A 211 7.43 0.68 -24.68
N GLY A 212 7.20 1.14 -23.45
CA GLY A 212 8.23 1.74 -22.57
C GLY A 212 8.69 3.11 -23.04
N ASN A 213 7.94 3.76 -23.90
CA ASN A 213 8.25 5.06 -24.45
C ASN A 213 8.03 6.18 -23.41
N LYS A 214 9.05 7.02 -23.25
CA LYS A 214 9.06 8.13 -22.28
C LYS A 214 8.75 9.47 -22.92
N TRP A 215 8.59 9.52 -24.22
CA TRP A 215 8.49 10.76 -24.99
C TRP A 215 7.34 11.63 -24.49
N GLY A 216 7.67 12.89 -24.21
CA GLY A 216 6.72 13.86 -23.76
C GLY A 216 6.34 13.78 -22.28
N SER A 217 6.98 12.90 -21.48
CA SER A 217 6.77 12.91 -20.03
C SER A 217 7.14 14.26 -19.45
N PHE A 218 6.25 14.84 -18.61
CA PHE A 218 6.48 16.13 -17.98
C PHE A 218 7.70 16.06 -17.06
N ASP A 219 8.63 16.99 -17.24
CA ASP A 219 9.82 17.11 -16.40
C ASP A 219 9.66 18.29 -15.42
N GLN A 220 9.43 19.51 -15.94
CA GLN A 220 9.23 20.70 -15.12
C GLN A 220 7.94 21.40 -15.53
N PHE A 221 7.09 21.70 -14.54
CA PHE A 221 5.80 22.32 -14.79
C PHE A 221 5.22 22.99 -13.55
N THR A 222 4.37 23.99 -13.77
CA THR A 222 3.55 24.65 -12.76
C THR A 222 2.10 24.16 -12.90
N VAL A 223 1.41 24.01 -11.78
CA VAL A 223 -0.03 23.74 -11.74
C VAL A 223 -0.75 24.91 -11.10
N GLU A 224 -1.81 25.36 -11.77
CA GLU A 224 -2.66 26.46 -11.35
C GLU A 224 -4.13 26.06 -11.48
N VAL A 225 -4.97 26.58 -10.60
CA VAL A 225 -6.41 26.28 -10.58
C VAL A 225 -7.20 27.59 -10.52
N SER A 226 -8.30 27.66 -11.27
CA SER A 226 -9.30 28.72 -11.15
C SER A 226 -10.66 28.15 -10.77
N THR A 227 -11.52 28.98 -10.16
CA THR A 227 -12.84 28.59 -9.70
C THR A 227 -13.95 29.01 -10.68
N ALA A 228 -15.14 28.47 -10.51
CA ALA A 228 -16.29 28.83 -11.34
C ALA A 228 -16.66 30.32 -11.26
N ASP A 229 -16.48 30.95 -10.10
CA ASP A 229 -16.76 32.37 -9.89
C ASP A 229 -15.68 33.29 -10.49
N LYS A 230 -14.45 32.77 -10.61
CA LYS A 230 -13.29 33.49 -11.11
C LYS A 230 -12.51 32.64 -12.13
N PRO A 231 -13.08 32.39 -13.30
CA PRO A 231 -12.53 31.43 -14.26
C PRO A 231 -11.21 31.85 -14.89
N ASP A 232 -10.89 33.15 -14.88
CA ASP A 232 -9.66 33.71 -15.45
C ASP A 232 -8.61 34.06 -14.37
N ASP A 233 -8.96 33.90 -13.08
CA ASP A 233 -8.07 34.19 -11.95
C ASP A 233 -7.44 32.88 -11.45
N PHE A 234 -6.28 32.56 -12.01
CA PHE A 234 -5.57 31.32 -11.68
C PHE A 234 -4.71 31.49 -10.45
N VAL A 235 -4.93 30.62 -9.47
CA VAL A 235 -4.12 30.51 -8.24
C VAL A 235 -3.14 29.35 -8.40
N LYS A 236 -1.86 29.63 -8.15
CA LYS A 236 -0.79 28.65 -8.24
C LYS A 236 -0.92 27.61 -7.11
N ILE A 237 -0.93 26.35 -7.47
CA ILE A 237 -0.91 25.19 -6.55
C ILE A 237 0.52 24.81 -6.21
N GLY A 238 1.40 24.77 -7.22
CA GLY A 238 2.79 24.42 -6.99
C GLY A 238 3.61 24.34 -8.27
N ASP A 239 4.93 24.31 -8.08
CA ASP A 239 5.92 24.02 -9.10
C ASP A 239 6.47 22.62 -8.88
N TYR A 240 6.58 21.84 -9.95
CA TYR A 240 6.95 20.43 -9.90
C TYR A 240 8.11 20.14 -10.85
N ALA A 241 9.09 19.38 -10.34
CA ALA A 241 10.20 18.89 -11.14
C ALA A 241 10.30 17.37 -10.95
N ARG A 242 10.00 16.61 -12.00
CA ARG A 242 9.98 15.14 -11.94
C ARG A 242 11.29 14.48 -12.35
N GLY A 243 12.09 15.15 -13.15
CA GLY A 243 13.31 14.63 -13.74
C GLY A 243 13.11 14.06 -15.14
N ASN A 244 14.22 14.09 -15.88
CA ASN A 244 14.23 13.78 -17.30
C ASN A 244 13.83 12.32 -17.59
N GLY A 245 12.70 12.13 -18.28
CA GLY A 245 12.19 10.82 -18.68
C GLY A 245 11.59 9.97 -17.54
N VAL A 246 11.21 10.57 -16.42
CA VAL A 246 10.38 9.89 -15.41
C VAL A 246 8.98 9.69 -15.97
N HIS A 247 8.56 8.42 -16.08
CA HIS A 247 7.32 8.02 -16.72
C HIS A 247 6.42 7.13 -15.84
N THR A 248 6.52 7.29 -14.53
CA THR A 248 5.58 6.72 -13.56
C THR A 248 4.38 7.66 -13.36
N PRO A 249 3.20 7.18 -12.99
CA PRO A 249 2.11 8.05 -12.54
C PRO A 249 2.56 8.97 -11.40
N PHE A 250 2.00 10.17 -11.36
CA PHE A 250 2.34 11.19 -10.37
C PHE A 250 1.09 11.80 -9.76
N THR A 251 0.97 11.73 -8.43
CA THR A 251 -0.15 12.30 -7.69
C THR A 251 0.25 13.61 -7.06
N ILE A 252 -0.51 14.65 -7.34
CA ILE A 252 -0.42 15.97 -6.73
C ILE A 252 -1.55 16.08 -5.71
N LYS A 253 -1.22 16.05 -4.42
CA LYS A 253 -2.16 16.36 -3.35
C LYS A 253 -2.15 17.87 -3.11
N LEU A 254 -3.30 18.50 -3.13
CA LEU A 254 -3.42 19.92 -2.84
C LEU A 254 -3.29 20.14 -1.32
N SER A 255 -2.46 21.09 -0.91
CA SER A 255 -2.32 21.47 0.50
C SER A 255 -3.62 22.04 1.09
N SER A 256 -4.42 22.67 0.24
CA SER A 256 -5.78 23.13 0.55
C SER A 256 -6.71 22.75 -0.59
N PRO A 257 -7.85 22.11 -0.32
CA PRO A 257 -8.86 21.82 -1.34
C PRO A 257 -9.34 23.10 -2.02
N VAL A 258 -9.65 23.00 -3.31
CA VAL A 258 -10.20 24.12 -4.09
C VAL A 258 -11.67 23.84 -4.37
N GLU A 259 -12.56 24.56 -3.67
CA GLU A 259 -14.00 24.47 -3.88
C GLU A 259 -14.38 25.05 -5.24
N ASP A 260 -15.36 24.44 -5.91
CA ASP A 260 -15.85 24.85 -7.22
C ASP A 260 -14.74 25.03 -8.27
N ALA A 261 -13.72 24.16 -8.24
CA ALA A 261 -12.64 24.16 -9.22
C ALA A 261 -13.21 24.07 -10.65
N LYS A 262 -12.82 25.03 -11.50
CA LYS A 262 -13.37 25.12 -12.87
C LYS A 262 -12.33 24.76 -13.92
N PHE A 263 -11.16 25.37 -13.86
CA PHE A 263 -10.06 25.06 -14.76
C PHE A 263 -8.82 24.70 -14.00
N VAL A 264 -8.11 23.69 -14.50
CA VAL A 264 -6.77 23.33 -14.04
C VAL A 264 -5.82 23.53 -15.22
N ARG A 265 -4.80 24.36 -15.00
CA ARG A 265 -3.80 24.69 -16.01
C ARG A 265 -2.45 24.11 -15.61
N PHE A 266 -1.83 23.41 -16.55
CA PHE A 266 -0.44 22.97 -16.50
C PHE A 266 0.39 23.84 -17.42
N THR A 267 1.38 24.53 -16.87
CA THR A 267 2.37 25.28 -17.63
C THR A 267 3.66 24.48 -17.61
N ILE A 268 3.94 23.75 -18.68
CA ILE A 268 5.10 22.86 -18.81
C ILE A 268 6.25 23.68 -19.40
N THR A 269 7.39 23.72 -18.71
CA THR A 269 8.61 24.40 -19.16
C THR A 269 9.66 23.42 -19.66
N LYS A 270 9.53 22.11 -19.34
CA LYS A 270 10.39 21.05 -19.85
C LYS A 270 9.67 19.72 -19.86
N ALA A 271 9.88 18.95 -20.92
CA ALA A 271 9.44 17.56 -21.02
C ALA A 271 10.49 16.73 -21.76
N TYR A 272 10.37 15.40 -21.70
CA TYR A 272 11.33 14.48 -22.31
C TYR A 272 11.24 14.53 -23.84
N GLU A 273 12.38 14.64 -24.54
CA GLU A 273 12.52 14.67 -25.99
C GLU A 273 11.70 15.77 -26.69
N ASP A 274 11.64 16.94 -26.06
CA ASP A 274 10.98 18.15 -26.61
C ASP A 274 9.57 17.89 -27.18
N ARG A 275 8.81 17.09 -26.47
CA ARG A 275 7.40 16.78 -26.72
C ARG A 275 6.61 16.92 -25.43
N VAL A 276 5.31 17.02 -25.56
CA VAL A 276 4.40 16.98 -24.39
C VAL A 276 3.36 15.91 -24.62
N SER A 277 3.26 14.92 -23.73
CA SER A 277 2.28 13.85 -23.82
C SER A 277 1.70 13.47 -22.46
N CYS A 278 0.47 12.95 -22.49
CA CYS A 278 -0.26 12.53 -21.32
C CYS A 278 -1.18 11.36 -21.70
N ALA A 279 -1.04 10.21 -21.03
CA ALA A 279 -1.98 9.11 -21.23
C ALA A 279 -3.29 9.40 -20.51
N GLU A 280 -3.23 9.84 -19.23
CA GLU A 280 -4.45 10.16 -18.50
C GLU A 280 -4.17 11.26 -17.48
N MET A 281 -5.12 12.20 -17.37
CA MET A 281 -5.13 13.26 -16.37
C MET A 281 -6.42 13.17 -15.58
N GLU A 282 -6.32 12.76 -14.34
CA GLU A 282 -7.45 12.47 -13.48
C GLU A 282 -7.51 13.50 -12.34
N PHE A 283 -8.71 13.97 -12.01
CA PHE A 283 -8.97 14.98 -10.98
C PHE A 283 -9.92 14.38 -9.94
N TYR A 284 -9.62 14.56 -8.65
CA TYR A 284 -10.36 13.88 -7.60
C TYR A 284 -10.86 14.82 -6.52
N GLU A 285 -12.09 14.59 -6.10
CA GLU A 285 -12.70 15.08 -4.89
C GLU A 285 -12.54 14.04 -3.78
N ALA A 286 -12.04 14.45 -2.62
CA ALA A 286 -11.87 13.54 -1.50
C ALA A 286 -13.22 13.01 -1.00
N SER A 287 -13.31 11.72 -0.73
CA SER A 287 -14.49 11.15 -0.12
C SER A 287 -14.71 11.70 1.30
N SER A 288 -15.91 12.19 1.58
CA SER A 288 -16.30 12.59 2.93
C SER A 288 -16.33 11.43 3.93
N ASN A 289 -16.30 10.21 3.44
CA ASN A 289 -16.27 9.00 4.25
C ASN A 289 -14.85 8.44 4.47
N LYS A 290 -13.82 9.10 3.95
CA LYS A 290 -12.43 8.70 4.16
C LYS A 290 -12.02 8.97 5.60
N PHE A 291 -11.46 7.96 6.25
CA PHE A 291 -10.94 8.13 7.60
C PHE A 291 -9.67 8.98 7.57
N ASP A 292 -9.66 10.04 8.37
CA ASP A 292 -8.47 10.86 8.56
C ASP A 292 -7.66 10.36 9.78
N PRO A 293 -6.45 9.81 9.58
CA PRO A 293 -5.59 9.37 10.68
C PRO A 293 -5.30 10.48 11.70
N ALA A 294 -5.27 11.75 11.28
CA ALA A 294 -5.06 12.88 12.17
C ALA A 294 -6.18 13.07 13.21
N THR A 295 -7.31 12.37 13.11
CA THR A 295 -8.34 12.35 14.16
C THR A 295 -7.92 11.56 15.40
N ILE A 296 -7.04 10.58 15.25
CA ILE A 296 -6.59 9.66 16.29
C ILE A 296 -5.11 9.86 16.63
N PHE A 297 -4.25 10.06 15.63
CA PHE A 297 -2.81 10.25 15.83
C PHE A 297 -2.47 11.73 16.02
N ALA A 298 -1.51 12.01 16.91
CA ALA A 298 -1.06 13.36 17.24
C ALA A 298 0.06 13.85 16.31
N ASP A 299 0.76 12.94 15.67
CA ASP A 299 1.87 13.19 14.76
C ASP A 299 1.57 12.72 13.33
N ASN A 300 2.31 13.21 12.37
CA ASN A 300 2.20 12.83 10.96
C ASN A 300 2.77 11.45 10.64
N MET A 301 3.44 10.81 11.62
CA MET A 301 4.04 9.48 11.48
C MET A 301 3.18 8.35 12.06
N GLY A 302 2.05 8.68 12.70
CA GLY A 302 1.18 7.69 13.32
C GLY A 302 1.81 6.94 14.49
N LEU A 303 2.75 7.59 15.23
CA LEU A 303 3.49 6.97 16.34
C LEU A 303 2.97 7.38 17.71
N GLN A 304 2.18 8.44 17.78
CA GLN A 304 1.63 8.98 19.01
C GLN A 304 0.11 9.11 18.90
N LEU A 305 -0.59 8.61 19.91
CA LEU A 305 -2.03 8.84 20.03
C LEU A 305 -2.30 10.22 20.60
N LYS A 306 -3.37 10.88 20.16
CA LYS A 306 -3.85 12.10 20.81
C LYS A 306 -4.22 11.85 22.27
N ALA A 307 -4.02 12.85 23.11
CA ALA A 307 -4.39 12.78 24.51
C ALA A 307 -5.90 12.50 24.66
N GLY A 308 -6.24 11.50 25.48
CA GLY A 308 -7.62 11.12 25.75
C GLY A 308 -8.28 10.22 24.72
N VAL A 309 -7.57 9.76 23.69
CA VAL A 309 -8.06 8.72 22.77
C VAL A 309 -8.30 7.43 23.54
N THR A 310 -9.48 6.86 23.38
CA THR A 310 -9.93 5.64 24.05
C THR A 310 -9.84 4.43 23.14
N GLU A 311 -9.75 3.23 23.73
CA GLU A 311 -9.81 1.97 22.98
C GLU A 311 -11.07 1.87 22.10
N LYS A 312 -12.22 2.36 22.62
CA LYS A 312 -13.47 2.40 21.85
C LYS A 312 -13.34 3.21 20.56
N GLN A 313 -12.70 4.39 20.61
CA GLN A 313 -12.49 5.23 19.43
C GLN A 313 -11.54 4.56 18.43
N ILE A 314 -10.49 3.90 18.92
CA ILE A 314 -9.56 3.16 18.06
C ILE A 314 -10.26 1.98 17.36
N LYS A 315 -11.13 1.24 18.07
CA LYS A 315 -11.90 0.13 17.50
C LYS A 315 -12.87 0.55 16.40
N GLN A 316 -13.24 1.82 16.35
CA GLN A 316 -14.09 2.40 15.30
C GLN A 316 -13.31 2.80 14.03
N ILE A 317 -11.98 2.76 14.05
CA ILE A 317 -11.16 3.04 12.86
C ILE A 317 -11.53 2.04 11.76
N PRO A 318 -11.91 2.49 10.55
CA PRO A 318 -12.35 1.59 9.47
C PRO A 318 -11.20 0.80 8.86
N ASN A 319 -10.01 1.38 8.84
CA ASN A 319 -8.80 0.74 8.35
C ASN A 319 -8.23 -0.18 9.43
N GLU A 320 -8.23 -1.49 9.16
CA GLU A 320 -7.82 -2.51 10.13
C GLU A 320 -6.36 -2.33 10.59
N TYR A 321 -5.47 -1.93 9.68
CA TYR A 321 -4.05 -1.73 10.01
C TYR A 321 -3.81 -0.54 10.93
N LEU A 322 -4.54 0.56 10.72
CA LEU A 322 -4.50 1.72 11.62
C LEU A 322 -5.14 1.41 12.98
N LYS A 323 -6.17 0.56 12.99
CA LYS A 323 -6.78 0.06 14.22
C LYS A 323 -5.79 -0.77 15.04
N GLU A 324 -5.13 -1.75 14.40
CA GLU A 324 -4.10 -2.58 15.04
C GLU A 324 -2.94 -1.73 15.56
N LEU A 325 -2.45 -0.76 14.77
CA LEU A 325 -1.43 0.20 15.18
C LEU A 325 -1.88 0.99 16.42
N GLY A 326 -3.09 1.56 16.39
CA GLY A 326 -3.63 2.34 17.50
C GLY A 326 -3.76 1.52 18.80
N LEU A 327 -4.23 0.26 18.70
CA LEU A 327 -4.33 -0.65 19.86
C LEU A 327 -2.94 -1.03 20.38
N ALA A 328 -1.97 -1.29 19.52
CA ALA A 328 -0.61 -1.60 19.91
C ALA A 328 0.07 -0.41 20.63
N LEU A 329 -0.13 0.81 20.13
CA LEU A 329 0.36 2.02 20.78
C LEU A 329 -0.33 2.27 22.13
N LEU A 330 -1.64 2.09 22.21
CA LEU A 330 -2.39 2.28 23.45
C LEU A 330 -1.93 1.31 24.56
N SER A 331 -1.64 0.07 24.17
CA SER A 331 -1.15 -0.97 25.09
C SER A 331 0.36 -0.88 25.38
N GLY A 332 1.11 -0.02 24.69
CA GLY A 332 2.57 0.07 24.80
C GLY A 332 3.32 -1.13 24.22
N ASN A 333 2.69 -1.95 23.39
CA ASN A 333 3.26 -3.17 22.80
C ASN A 333 3.65 -3.00 21.33
N TYR A 334 3.76 -1.76 20.82
CA TYR A 334 4.13 -1.53 19.44
C TYR A 334 5.61 -1.81 19.18
N GLU A 335 5.90 -2.73 18.28
CA GLU A 335 7.25 -3.07 17.84
C GLU A 335 7.61 -2.30 16.57
N SER A 336 8.49 -1.30 16.69
CA SER A 336 8.90 -0.45 15.57
C SER A 336 10.07 -1.00 14.74
N ALA A 337 10.70 -2.10 15.17
CA ALA A 337 11.84 -2.69 14.47
C ALA A 337 11.51 -3.01 13.01
N TYR A 338 12.33 -2.54 12.07
CA TYR A 338 12.13 -2.56 10.62
C TYR A 338 10.91 -1.78 10.10
N ARG A 339 9.95 -1.42 10.97
CA ARG A 339 8.77 -0.66 10.57
C ARG A 339 9.04 0.84 10.48
N LEU A 340 9.91 1.34 11.33
CA LEU A 340 10.29 2.75 11.41
C LEU A 340 11.79 2.88 11.17
N ALA A 341 12.16 3.59 10.10
CA ALA A 341 13.57 3.83 9.79
C ALA A 341 13.80 5.13 9.03
N ASP A 342 15.02 5.63 9.15
CA ASP A 342 15.53 6.74 8.37
C ASP A 342 16.21 6.20 7.10
N TYR A 343 15.78 6.67 5.92
CA TYR A 343 16.29 6.23 4.63
C TYR A 343 17.21 7.28 4.04
N ARG A 344 18.48 6.93 3.91
CA ARG A 344 19.52 7.84 3.42
C ARG A 344 19.27 8.24 1.97
N PRO A 345 19.64 9.47 1.59
CA PRO A 345 19.69 9.85 0.18
C PRO A 345 20.89 9.20 -0.50
N TYR A 346 20.75 8.91 -1.79
CA TYR A 346 21.85 8.50 -2.64
C TYR A 346 21.63 8.97 -4.07
N GLN A 347 22.72 9.21 -4.79
CA GLN A 347 22.63 9.68 -6.15
C GLN A 347 21.97 8.63 -7.04
N ASN A 348 21.14 9.06 -7.98
CA ASN A 348 20.59 8.12 -8.96
C ASN A 348 21.76 7.45 -9.70
N PRO A 349 21.86 6.11 -9.66
CA PRO A 349 23.01 5.39 -10.24
C PRO A 349 23.17 5.63 -11.75
N ALA A 350 22.15 6.09 -12.45
CA ALA A 350 22.26 6.45 -13.87
C ALA A 350 23.15 7.69 -14.08
N VAL A 351 23.14 8.65 -13.16
CA VAL A 351 23.96 9.86 -13.23
C VAL A 351 25.44 9.51 -13.06
N MET A 352 25.76 8.73 -12.00
CA MET A 352 27.13 8.26 -11.74
C MET A 352 27.65 7.38 -12.88
N ALA A 353 26.85 6.45 -13.37
CA ALA A 353 27.21 5.56 -14.46
C ALA A 353 27.56 6.34 -15.74
N THR A 354 26.78 7.36 -16.06
CA THR A 354 27.05 8.23 -17.22
C THR A 354 28.37 8.97 -17.04
N ALA A 355 28.61 9.55 -15.84
CA ALA A 355 29.83 10.30 -15.54
C ALA A 355 31.08 9.38 -15.56
N ASN A 356 30.97 8.16 -15.03
CA ASN A 356 32.05 7.20 -14.93
C ASN A 356 32.18 6.29 -16.18
N LYS A 357 31.20 6.34 -17.11
CA LYS A 357 31.11 5.45 -18.29
C LYS A 357 31.10 3.95 -17.90
N THR A 358 30.31 3.62 -16.89
CA THR A 358 30.14 2.27 -16.35
C THR A 358 28.68 1.84 -16.43
N SER A 359 28.38 0.60 -16.04
CA SER A 359 27.02 0.16 -15.74
C SER A 359 26.49 0.81 -14.46
N LYS A 360 25.16 0.83 -14.29
CA LYS A 360 24.49 1.44 -13.15
C LYS A 360 24.51 0.48 -11.95
N TYR A 361 24.89 0.98 -10.78
CA TYR A 361 24.81 0.26 -9.51
C TYR A 361 23.35 0.17 -9.02
N SER A 362 23.13 -0.36 -7.83
CA SER A 362 21.78 -0.67 -7.33
C SER A 362 20.81 0.53 -7.32
N LEU A 363 19.56 0.28 -7.71
CA LEU A 363 18.45 1.16 -7.35
C LEU A 363 17.92 0.88 -5.93
N ARG A 364 18.25 -0.27 -5.32
CA ARG A 364 17.62 -0.83 -4.12
C ARG A 364 18.49 -0.69 -2.87
N ASP A 365 19.16 0.44 -2.72
CA ASP A 365 20.18 0.61 -1.68
C ASP A 365 19.62 0.82 -0.26
N ASN A 366 18.31 1.02 -0.13
CA ASN A 366 17.60 1.17 1.14
C ASN A 366 16.53 0.06 1.32
N PRO A 367 16.91 -1.17 1.67
CA PRO A 367 15.94 -2.21 2.00
C PRO A 367 15.19 -1.83 3.29
N THR A 368 13.91 -2.18 3.35
CA THR A 368 13.09 -1.91 4.54
C THR A 368 13.08 -3.06 5.54
N GLY A 369 13.36 -4.28 5.07
CA GLY A 369 13.11 -5.48 5.84
C GLY A 369 11.63 -5.84 5.96
N ILE A 370 10.78 -5.19 5.17
CA ILE A 370 9.34 -5.48 5.06
C ILE A 370 9.07 -6.16 3.72
N TYR A 371 8.08 -7.05 3.70
CA TYR A 371 7.53 -7.62 2.48
C TYR A 371 6.01 -7.61 2.50
N ALA A 372 5.40 -7.62 1.32
CA ALA A 372 3.95 -7.73 1.14
C ALA A 372 3.62 -8.70 0.00
N LYS A 373 2.36 -9.15 -0.06
CA LYS A 373 1.83 -9.95 -1.17
C LYS A 373 1.06 -9.06 -2.13
N ALA A 374 1.02 -9.43 -3.41
CA ALA A 374 0.16 -8.76 -4.38
C ALA A 374 -1.30 -8.72 -3.90
N GLY A 375 -1.94 -7.55 -4.03
CA GLY A 375 -3.29 -7.29 -3.54
C GLY A 375 -3.37 -6.86 -2.06
N GLU A 376 -2.29 -6.92 -1.28
CA GLU A 376 -2.28 -6.36 0.08
C GLU A 376 -2.19 -4.83 0.03
N THR A 377 -2.90 -4.16 0.93
CA THR A 377 -2.84 -2.71 1.11
C THR A 377 -1.86 -2.36 2.21
N LEU A 378 -0.93 -1.46 1.92
CA LEU A 378 0.04 -0.93 2.86
C LEU A 378 -0.39 0.45 3.35
N ALA A 379 -0.34 0.64 4.65
CA ALA A 379 -0.52 1.90 5.36
C ALA A 379 0.86 2.45 5.73
N ILE A 380 1.27 3.53 5.09
CA ILE A 380 2.65 4.05 5.15
C ILE A 380 2.59 5.52 5.55
N PHE A 381 3.36 5.91 6.54
CA PHE A 381 3.57 7.31 6.90
C PHE A 381 4.96 7.75 6.46
N VAL A 382 5.04 8.94 5.92
CA VAL A 382 6.29 9.56 5.44
C VAL A 382 6.44 10.90 6.12
N ASP A 383 7.61 11.13 6.71
CA ASP A 383 7.96 12.42 7.31
C ASP A 383 8.20 13.48 6.24
N ASP A 384 8.53 14.69 6.66
CA ASP A 384 8.81 15.81 5.77
C ASP A 384 9.85 15.43 4.71
N ILE A 385 9.50 15.66 3.45
CA ILE A 385 10.40 15.45 2.31
C ILE A 385 11.13 16.79 2.05
N TYR A 386 12.44 16.73 1.97
CA TYR A 386 13.24 17.92 1.68
C TYR A 386 12.91 18.53 0.30
N GLU A 387 13.09 19.84 0.16
CA GLU A 387 12.79 20.56 -1.07
C GLU A 387 13.47 19.91 -2.29
N GLY A 388 12.70 19.57 -3.32
CA GLY A 388 13.17 18.86 -4.51
C GLY A 388 13.40 17.35 -4.30
N GLY A 389 13.22 16.84 -3.08
CA GLY A 389 13.30 15.41 -2.78
C GLY A 389 12.14 14.63 -3.38
N ARG A 390 12.39 13.35 -3.66
CA ARG A 390 11.37 12.40 -4.10
C ARG A 390 11.57 11.10 -3.38
N ILE A 391 10.50 10.63 -2.82
CA ILE A 391 10.48 9.35 -2.13
C ILE A 391 9.53 8.42 -2.86
N SER A 392 10.02 7.25 -3.18
CA SER A 392 9.16 6.20 -3.73
C SER A 392 9.46 4.85 -3.07
N MET A 393 8.46 4.00 -3.10
CA MET A 393 8.54 2.62 -2.65
C MET A 393 8.65 1.70 -3.87
N LEU A 394 9.70 0.88 -3.93
CA LEU A 394 9.81 -0.18 -4.91
C LEU A 394 9.53 -1.52 -4.23
N ILE A 395 8.67 -2.34 -4.84
CA ILE A 395 8.43 -3.72 -4.43
C ILE A 395 8.83 -4.68 -5.55
N GLN A 396 9.46 -5.81 -5.21
CA GLN A 396 10.03 -6.74 -6.18
C GLN A 396 9.73 -8.19 -5.83
N ASP A 397 9.24 -8.95 -6.82
CA ASP A 397 9.09 -10.40 -6.78
C ASP A 397 10.11 -11.07 -7.72
N LEU A 398 11.16 -11.63 -7.17
CA LEU A 398 12.21 -12.32 -7.92
C LEU A 398 11.73 -13.63 -8.57
N ASN A 399 10.59 -14.21 -8.16
CA ASN A 399 9.99 -15.37 -8.86
C ASN A 399 9.52 -15.02 -10.28
N GLY A 400 9.10 -13.77 -10.48
CA GLY A 400 8.79 -13.22 -11.79
C GLY A 400 10.02 -12.78 -12.59
N GLY A 401 11.21 -12.84 -11.98
CA GLY A 401 12.47 -12.33 -12.49
C GLY A 401 12.79 -10.93 -11.98
N TYR A 402 14.03 -10.50 -12.17
CA TYR A 402 14.52 -9.23 -11.62
C TYR A 402 13.67 -8.01 -12.02
N ASN A 403 13.10 -8.00 -13.22
CA ASN A 403 12.28 -6.90 -13.71
C ASN A 403 10.82 -6.94 -13.24
N ASN A 404 10.42 -8.00 -12.51
CA ASN A 404 9.09 -8.07 -11.93
C ASN A 404 9.03 -7.23 -10.66
N SER A 405 8.91 -5.94 -10.85
CA SER A 405 8.86 -4.94 -9.80
C SER A 405 7.90 -3.81 -10.14
N LYS A 406 7.41 -3.13 -9.12
CA LYS A 406 6.55 -1.94 -9.26
C LYS A 406 7.05 -0.85 -8.33
N THR A 407 7.03 0.38 -8.81
CA THR A 407 7.38 1.57 -8.03
C THR A 407 6.14 2.40 -7.77
N TYR A 408 5.99 2.89 -6.55
CA TYR A 408 4.91 3.75 -6.08
C TYR A 408 5.51 5.02 -5.50
N GLU A 409 5.08 6.17 -5.99
CA GLU A 409 5.45 7.47 -5.40
C GLU A 409 4.81 7.62 -4.02
N LEU A 410 5.57 8.13 -3.06
CA LEU A 410 5.10 8.42 -1.71
C LEU A 410 5.01 9.94 -1.51
N SER A 411 3.96 10.38 -0.83
CA SER A 411 3.78 11.77 -0.40
C SER A 411 4.01 11.88 1.10
N GLU A 412 4.33 13.07 1.58
CA GLU A 412 4.35 13.38 3.01
C GLU A 412 3.05 12.98 3.70
N GLY A 413 3.14 12.56 4.95
CA GLY A 413 2.03 12.08 5.74
C GLY A 413 1.57 10.66 5.36
N TYR A 414 0.29 10.40 5.50
CA TYR A 414 -0.31 9.09 5.32
C TYR A 414 -0.50 8.72 3.84
N ASN A 415 -0.02 7.53 3.47
CA ASN A 415 -0.20 6.89 2.16
C ASN A 415 -0.88 5.53 2.36
N GLU A 416 -1.87 5.23 1.52
CA GLU A 416 -2.51 3.92 1.45
C GLU A 416 -2.32 3.37 0.04
N ILE A 417 -1.60 2.25 -0.08
CA ILE A 417 -1.17 1.70 -1.36
C ILE A 417 -1.51 0.22 -1.44
N THR A 418 -2.39 -0.15 -2.36
CA THR A 418 -2.60 -1.56 -2.72
C THR A 418 -1.53 -1.97 -3.72
N VAL A 419 -0.69 -2.94 -3.33
CA VAL A 419 0.45 -3.35 -4.16
C VAL A 419 0.02 -4.35 -5.23
N GLU A 420 0.46 -4.11 -6.47
CA GLU A 420 0.17 -4.96 -7.62
C GLU A 420 1.11 -6.18 -7.71
N VAL A 421 2.31 -6.04 -7.17
CA VAL A 421 3.35 -7.07 -7.15
C VAL A 421 3.71 -7.36 -5.69
N GLY A 422 3.89 -8.62 -5.32
CA GLY A 422 4.39 -8.99 -4.01
C GLY A 422 5.92 -8.95 -3.96
N GLY A 423 6.50 -9.02 -2.76
CA GLY A 423 7.95 -9.14 -2.60
C GLY A 423 8.56 -8.28 -1.51
N LEU A 424 9.89 -8.18 -1.53
CA LEU A 424 10.66 -7.31 -0.66
C LEU A 424 10.48 -5.85 -1.07
N ILE A 425 10.48 -4.97 -0.08
CA ILE A 425 10.21 -3.54 -0.24
C ILE A 425 11.48 -2.72 0.00
N TYR A 426 11.68 -1.73 -0.86
CA TYR A 426 12.81 -0.79 -0.83
C TYR A 426 12.32 0.64 -0.91
N ILE A 427 12.97 1.56 -0.18
CA ILE A 427 12.71 3.00 -0.30
C ILE A 427 13.75 3.62 -1.22
N LEU A 428 13.28 4.32 -2.25
CA LEU A 428 14.11 5.06 -3.18
C LEU A 428 14.11 6.53 -2.77
N ASN A 429 15.24 6.98 -2.21
CA ASN A 429 15.51 8.37 -1.90
C ASN A 429 16.64 8.86 -2.83
N HIS A 430 16.30 9.04 -4.12
CA HIS A 430 17.27 9.39 -5.14
C HIS A 430 17.46 10.89 -5.22
N VAL A 431 18.72 11.31 -5.28
CA VAL A 431 19.13 12.68 -5.57
C VAL A 431 19.67 12.75 -6.98
N ASN A 432 19.18 13.70 -7.76
CA ASN A 432 19.69 13.99 -9.10
C ASN A 432 20.24 15.42 -9.12
N ASP A 433 21.51 15.57 -9.44
CA ASP A 433 22.18 16.88 -9.53
C ASP A 433 21.62 17.78 -10.66
N ASP A 434 20.86 17.18 -11.59
CA ASP A 434 20.37 17.86 -12.80
C ASP A 434 18.94 18.40 -12.67
N ILE A 435 18.28 18.24 -11.52
CA ILE A 435 16.92 18.74 -11.32
C ILE A 435 16.98 20.10 -10.63
N PRO A 436 16.59 21.20 -11.29
CA PRO A 436 16.44 22.48 -10.62
C PRO A 436 15.32 22.38 -9.58
N LEU A 437 15.57 22.93 -8.39
CA LEU A 437 14.63 22.94 -7.27
C LEU A 437 13.38 23.76 -7.55
N ARG A 438 13.52 24.80 -8.39
CA ARG A 438 12.44 25.69 -8.81
C ARG A 438 12.57 26.04 -10.28
N LEU A 439 11.44 26.18 -10.94
CA LEU A 439 11.39 26.64 -12.35
C LEU A 439 12.00 28.04 -12.52
N GLU A 440 11.88 28.90 -11.51
CA GLU A 440 12.43 30.25 -11.46
C GLU A 440 13.97 30.26 -11.54
N ASP A 441 14.60 29.16 -11.16
CA ASP A 441 16.06 29.02 -11.16
C ASP A 441 16.59 28.32 -12.42
N ALA A 442 15.72 27.94 -13.35
CA ALA A 442 16.08 27.20 -14.57
C ALA A 442 16.96 28.03 -15.55
N ASP A 443 16.90 29.36 -15.48
CA ASP A 443 17.68 30.28 -16.31
C ASP A 443 19.08 30.58 -15.76
N ASN A 444 19.36 30.15 -14.55
CA ASN A 444 20.69 30.31 -13.98
C ASN A 444 21.43 28.97 -14.06
N ASP A 445 22.56 28.93 -14.75
CA ASP A 445 23.56 27.83 -14.78
C ASP A 445 24.09 27.43 -13.39
N GLN A 446 23.51 27.94 -12.32
CA GLN A 446 23.80 27.53 -10.96
C GLN A 446 23.04 26.23 -10.66
N LYS A 447 23.74 25.10 -10.81
CA LYS A 447 23.37 23.83 -10.20
C LYS A 447 23.19 24.07 -8.71
N ARG A 448 21.93 24.14 -8.25
CA ARG A 448 21.68 24.14 -6.82
C ARG A 448 22.04 22.77 -6.30
N ASN A 449 22.97 22.72 -5.36
CA ASN A 449 23.17 21.54 -4.55
C ASN A 449 21.90 21.35 -3.70
N ILE A 450 21.07 20.38 -4.08
CA ILE A 450 19.99 19.94 -3.23
C ILE A 450 20.65 19.40 -1.96
N GLU A 451 20.39 20.03 -0.82
CA GLU A 451 20.78 19.46 0.47
C GLU A 451 19.90 18.25 0.75
N ALA A 452 20.30 17.11 0.17
CA ALA A 452 19.57 15.87 0.31
C ALA A 452 19.63 15.40 1.76
N LYS A 453 18.46 15.01 2.31
CA LYS A 453 18.31 14.57 3.69
C LYS A 453 17.77 13.16 3.75
N THR A 454 18.02 12.50 4.86
CA THR A 454 17.30 11.28 5.20
C THR A 454 15.83 11.59 5.36
N VAL A 455 14.98 10.67 4.90
CA VAL A 455 13.53 10.73 5.09
C VAL A 455 13.10 9.56 5.96
N LYS A 456 12.37 9.86 7.00
CA LYS A 456 11.82 8.84 7.88
C LYS A 456 10.53 8.27 7.28
N VAL A 457 10.42 6.94 7.26
CA VAL A 457 9.23 6.24 6.78
C VAL A 457 8.79 5.22 7.82
N HIS A 458 7.49 5.16 8.06
CA HIS A 458 6.87 4.23 8.98
C HIS A 458 5.84 3.36 8.24
N PHE A 459 6.06 2.05 8.25
CA PHE A 459 5.11 1.05 7.74
C PHE A 459 4.21 0.58 8.89
N ALA A 460 2.99 1.07 8.95
CA ALA A 460 2.03 0.64 9.98
C ALA A 460 1.70 -0.85 9.89
N ASN A 461 1.75 -1.41 8.69
CA ASN A 461 1.55 -2.84 8.42
C ASN A 461 2.62 -3.38 7.46
N GLY A 462 2.34 -4.49 6.78
CA GLY A 462 3.31 -5.29 6.05
C GLY A 462 3.96 -6.33 6.97
N LYS A 463 4.68 -7.27 6.40
CA LYS A 463 5.28 -8.38 7.16
C LYS A 463 6.76 -8.15 7.35
N VAL A 464 7.22 -8.22 8.59
CA VAL A 464 8.64 -8.09 8.92
C VAL A 464 9.38 -9.35 8.48
N ASN A 465 10.41 -9.14 7.65
CA ASN A 465 11.39 -10.15 7.22
C ASN A 465 12.75 -9.91 7.88
N GLY A 466 13.08 -8.64 8.09
CA GLY A 466 14.40 -8.22 8.50
C GLY A 466 15.41 -8.22 7.35
N TYR A 467 16.58 -7.68 7.61
CA TYR A 467 17.79 -7.73 6.77
C TYR A 467 19.03 -7.61 7.67
N PHE A 468 20.19 -8.00 7.15
CA PHE A 468 21.46 -7.81 7.85
C PHE A 468 22.21 -6.62 7.22
N ASP A 469 22.76 -5.75 8.06
CA ASP A 469 23.57 -4.61 7.64
C ASP A 469 24.84 -4.59 8.51
N ILE A 470 26.00 -4.80 7.90
CA ILE A 470 27.30 -4.87 8.61
C ILE A 470 27.60 -3.59 9.41
N GLN A 471 27.01 -2.46 9.03
CA GLN A 471 27.17 -1.19 9.74
C GLN A 471 26.26 -1.07 10.99
N LYS A 472 25.22 -1.91 11.09
CA LYS A 472 24.23 -1.85 12.17
C LYS A 472 24.20 -3.11 13.04
N ASN A 473 24.53 -4.26 12.45
CA ASN A 473 24.42 -5.56 13.09
C ASN A 473 25.80 -6.18 13.33
N LYS A 474 25.88 -7.04 14.34
CA LYS A 474 27.04 -7.86 14.65
C LYS A 474 26.81 -9.29 14.16
N GLU A 475 27.91 -10.07 14.03
CA GLU A 475 27.81 -11.49 13.70
C GLU A 475 26.83 -12.24 14.62
N SER A 476 26.83 -11.89 15.92
CA SER A 476 25.91 -12.50 16.92
C SER A 476 24.42 -12.32 16.61
N ASP A 477 24.06 -11.29 15.87
CA ASP A 477 22.64 -10.95 15.57
C ASP A 477 22.12 -11.78 14.39
N TRP A 478 23.04 -12.28 13.57
CA TRP A 478 22.72 -12.97 12.33
C TRP A 478 21.79 -14.18 12.51
N ALA A 479 22.09 -15.03 13.47
CA ALA A 479 21.28 -16.23 13.70
C ALA A 479 19.80 -15.87 13.94
N GLN A 480 19.55 -14.85 14.75
CA GLN A 480 18.20 -14.39 15.04
C GLN A 480 17.53 -13.75 13.80
N ILE A 481 18.24 -12.88 13.07
CA ILE A 481 17.74 -12.24 11.85
C ILE A 481 17.38 -13.32 10.81
N ARG A 482 18.29 -14.26 10.55
CA ARG A 482 18.12 -15.36 9.61
C ARG A 482 16.94 -16.25 9.96
N ASP A 483 16.78 -16.60 11.23
CA ASP A 483 15.76 -17.57 11.66
C ASP A 483 14.37 -16.92 11.78
N ASN A 484 14.31 -15.62 11.99
CA ASN A 484 13.09 -14.84 12.00
C ASN A 484 12.58 -14.47 10.58
N ALA A 485 13.43 -14.53 9.56
CA ALA A 485 13.03 -14.23 8.19
C ALA A 485 11.91 -15.16 7.72
N LYS A 486 10.86 -14.57 7.16
CA LYS A 486 9.62 -15.25 6.73
C LYS A 486 9.45 -15.29 5.21
N TYR A 487 10.11 -14.37 4.50
CA TYR A 487 10.14 -14.38 3.04
C TYR A 487 11.24 -15.31 2.55
N GLN A 488 11.19 -15.69 1.27
CA GLN A 488 12.14 -16.67 0.73
C GLN A 488 13.55 -16.08 0.53
N GLU A 489 13.67 -14.78 0.29
CA GLU A 489 14.93 -14.05 0.20
C GLU A 489 15.13 -13.13 1.39
N ILE A 490 16.39 -12.75 1.59
CA ILE A 490 16.81 -11.76 2.56
C ILE A 490 17.89 -10.86 1.95
N ASP A 491 17.89 -9.58 2.34
CA ASP A 491 18.92 -8.63 1.97
C ASP A 491 20.05 -8.63 2.98
N ILE A 492 21.29 -8.63 2.47
CA ILE A 492 22.53 -8.53 3.26
C ILE A 492 23.31 -7.34 2.72
N LEU A 493 23.59 -6.37 3.57
CA LEU A 493 24.29 -5.13 3.21
C LEU A 493 25.71 -5.11 3.75
N GLY A 494 26.65 -4.88 2.86
CA GLY A 494 28.02 -4.49 3.15
C GLY A 494 28.22 -2.96 3.06
N GLU A 495 29.46 -2.53 3.01
CA GLU A 495 29.81 -1.14 2.74
C GLU A 495 29.63 -0.80 1.24
N TYR A 496 30.10 -1.68 0.34
CA TYR A 496 30.09 -1.49 -1.11
C TYR A 496 29.17 -2.48 -1.84
N SER A 497 28.68 -3.50 -1.17
CA SER A 497 27.89 -4.58 -1.75
C SER A 497 26.52 -4.74 -1.10
N HIS A 498 25.57 -5.20 -1.90
CA HIS A 498 24.23 -5.59 -1.47
C HIS A 498 23.91 -6.96 -2.06
N LEU A 499 23.69 -7.95 -1.24
CA LEU A 499 23.35 -9.31 -1.65
C LEU A 499 21.89 -9.60 -1.30
N THR A 500 21.06 -9.93 -2.30
CA THR A 500 19.71 -10.46 -2.10
C THR A 500 19.70 -11.94 -2.46
N TRP A 501 19.53 -12.81 -1.47
CA TRP A 501 19.68 -14.25 -1.64
C TRP A 501 18.68 -15.06 -0.83
N ARG A 502 18.52 -16.37 -1.19
CA ARG A 502 17.60 -17.28 -0.49
C ARG A 502 18.03 -17.52 0.95
N ILE A 503 17.08 -17.36 1.86
CA ILE A 503 17.33 -17.65 3.28
C ILE A 503 17.65 -19.11 3.53
N SER A 504 17.12 -20.03 2.71
CA SER A 504 17.41 -21.47 2.79
C SER A 504 18.88 -21.79 2.52
N ASP A 505 19.54 -21.04 1.62
CA ASP A 505 20.94 -21.24 1.30
C ASP A 505 21.84 -20.75 2.44
N PHE A 506 21.51 -19.62 3.05
CA PHE A 506 22.19 -19.16 4.25
C PHE A 506 22.05 -20.15 5.40
N LYS A 507 20.85 -20.71 5.62
CA LYS A 507 20.65 -21.77 6.63
C LYS A 507 21.48 -23.02 6.35
N LYS A 508 21.72 -23.35 5.09
CA LYS A 508 22.45 -24.55 4.67
C LYS A 508 23.95 -24.36 4.68
N TYR A 509 24.45 -23.23 4.24
CA TYR A 509 25.85 -23.04 3.92
C TYR A 509 26.58 -22.00 4.77
N ASN A 510 25.87 -21.00 5.34
CA ASN A 510 26.56 -19.88 5.97
C ASN A 510 27.03 -20.23 7.38
N THR A 511 28.31 -19.98 7.62
CA THR A 511 28.98 -20.16 8.91
C THR A 511 29.31 -18.82 9.56
N GLU A 512 29.56 -17.76 8.76
CA GLU A 512 30.00 -16.45 9.21
C GLU A 512 29.52 -15.38 8.21
N ILE A 513 28.47 -14.62 8.58
CA ILE A 513 27.85 -13.65 7.67
C ILE A 513 28.71 -12.42 7.43
N THR A 514 29.36 -11.93 8.48
CA THR A 514 30.27 -10.79 8.38
C THR A 514 31.37 -11.05 7.36
N LYS A 515 32.01 -12.22 7.42
CA LYS A 515 33.05 -12.60 6.48
C LYS A 515 32.52 -12.79 5.06
N THR A 516 31.31 -13.28 4.92
CA THR A 516 30.65 -13.42 3.62
C THR A 516 30.52 -12.07 2.92
N ILE A 517 30.01 -11.06 3.63
CA ILE A 517 29.79 -9.74 3.04
C ILE A 517 31.07 -8.94 2.85
N GLU A 518 32.07 -9.10 3.75
CA GLU A 518 33.40 -8.51 3.59
C GLU A 518 34.12 -9.01 2.32
N ASN A 519 33.92 -10.27 1.95
CA ASN A 519 34.47 -10.81 0.71
C ASN A 519 33.85 -10.13 -0.53
N LEU A 520 32.53 -9.85 -0.51
CA LEU A 520 31.86 -9.13 -1.59
C LEU A 520 32.28 -7.66 -1.62
N ASP A 521 32.38 -7.00 -0.48
CA ASP A 521 32.87 -5.63 -0.37
C ASP A 521 34.28 -5.50 -0.92
N ARG A 522 35.15 -6.47 -0.58
CA ARG A 522 36.52 -6.51 -1.10
C ARG A 522 36.54 -6.64 -2.62
N LEU A 523 35.66 -7.47 -3.19
CA LEU A 523 35.53 -7.62 -4.63
C LEU A 523 35.15 -6.29 -5.29
N VAL A 524 34.08 -5.66 -4.82
CA VAL A 524 33.60 -4.38 -5.38
C VAL A 524 34.65 -3.28 -5.25
N TYR A 525 35.30 -3.17 -4.09
CA TYR A 525 36.37 -2.19 -3.89
C TYR A 525 37.53 -2.38 -4.88
N LEU A 526 37.99 -3.64 -5.09
CA LEU A 526 39.07 -3.93 -6.03
C LEU A 526 38.70 -3.59 -7.48
N GLU A 527 37.44 -3.78 -7.86
CA GLU A 527 36.93 -3.40 -9.18
C GLU A 527 36.94 -1.88 -9.37
N GLU A 528 36.45 -1.13 -8.38
CA GLU A 528 36.49 0.33 -8.42
C GLU A 528 37.93 0.88 -8.37
N GLU A 529 38.82 0.23 -7.62
CA GLU A 529 40.24 0.57 -7.63
C GLU A 529 40.88 0.32 -9.00
N PHE A 530 40.60 -0.83 -9.62
CA PHE A 530 41.08 -1.16 -10.96
C PHE A 530 40.56 -0.19 -12.03
N MET A 531 39.33 0.23 -11.94
CA MET A 531 38.75 1.28 -12.82
C MET A 531 39.30 2.68 -12.54
N GLY A 532 40.06 2.86 -11.47
CA GLY A 532 40.61 4.15 -11.05
C GLY A 532 39.61 5.03 -10.31
N LEU A 533 38.40 4.55 -10.03
CA LEU A 533 37.36 5.35 -9.36
C LEU A 533 37.78 5.75 -7.94
N VAL A 534 38.44 4.85 -7.22
CA VAL A 534 39.03 5.14 -5.90
C VAL A 534 40.06 6.26 -6.00
N LYS A 535 40.99 6.18 -6.94
CA LYS A 535 42.08 7.16 -7.13
C LYS A 535 41.54 8.57 -7.43
N TYR A 536 40.45 8.66 -8.17
CA TYR A 536 39.90 9.94 -8.61
C TYR A 536 38.70 10.41 -7.75
N GLY A 537 38.38 9.71 -6.65
CA GLY A 537 37.27 10.07 -5.77
C GLY A 537 35.90 9.99 -6.44
N LYS A 538 35.74 9.01 -7.34
CA LYS A 538 34.52 8.82 -8.15
C LYS A 538 33.82 7.49 -7.87
N MET A 539 34.10 6.90 -6.71
CA MET A 539 33.40 5.69 -6.28
C MET A 539 31.88 5.94 -6.26
N PHE A 540 31.13 4.88 -6.51
CA PHE A 540 29.69 4.94 -6.33
C PHE A 540 29.34 5.15 -4.85
N ASN A 541 28.33 5.96 -4.57
CA ASN A 541 27.83 6.17 -3.21
C ASN A 541 26.68 5.21 -2.84
N ASN A 542 26.30 4.34 -3.76
CA ASN A 542 25.37 3.22 -3.57
C ASN A 542 26.08 1.90 -3.90
N ARG A 543 25.53 0.81 -3.40
CA ARG A 543 26.15 -0.53 -3.42
C ARG A 543 25.98 -1.22 -4.77
N MET A 544 26.93 -2.10 -5.12
CA MET A 544 26.73 -3.06 -6.21
C MET A 544 25.78 -4.15 -5.73
N HIS A 545 24.76 -4.44 -6.54
CA HIS A 545 23.72 -5.41 -6.18
C HIS A 545 23.99 -6.80 -6.79
N PHE A 546 24.15 -7.78 -5.94
CA PHE A 546 24.23 -9.20 -6.28
C PHE A 546 22.88 -9.85 -5.98
N SER A 547 22.16 -10.29 -7.02
CA SER A 547 20.79 -10.77 -6.87
C SER A 547 20.60 -12.18 -7.41
N ILE A 548 19.87 -12.99 -6.68
CA ILE A 548 19.28 -14.20 -7.25
C ILE A 548 18.15 -13.82 -8.21
N ASP A 549 17.95 -14.61 -9.26
CA ASP A 549 16.83 -14.48 -10.18
C ASP A 549 16.37 -15.89 -10.61
N TYR A 550 15.13 -16.23 -10.30
CA TYR A 550 14.58 -17.56 -10.57
C TYR A 550 14.28 -17.80 -12.06
N LYS A 551 14.27 -16.74 -12.89
CA LYS A 551 14.12 -16.83 -14.34
C LYS A 551 15.45 -16.85 -15.08
N ALA A 552 16.54 -16.50 -14.43
CA ALA A 552 17.85 -16.50 -15.06
C ALA A 552 18.32 -17.93 -15.37
N LYS A 553 18.73 -18.17 -16.62
CA LYS A 553 19.30 -19.44 -17.07
C LYS A 553 20.79 -19.56 -16.76
N SER A 554 21.48 -18.43 -16.71
CA SER A 554 22.91 -18.31 -16.45
C SER A 554 23.19 -16.98 -15.75
N PRO A 555 24.36 -16.84 -15.09
CA PRO A 555 24.77 -15.55 -14.57
C PRO A 555 24.84 -14.52 -15.68
N ASN A 556 24.44 -13.31 -15.36
CA ASN A 556 24.58 -12.16 -16.24
C ASN A 556 24.65 -10.87 -15.42
N ALA A 557 25.18 -9.82 -16.04
CA ALA A 557 25.17 -8.49 -15.48
C ALA A 557 24.52 -7.51 -16.46
N SER A 558 23.85 -6.56 -15.93
CA SER A 558 23.29 -5.43 -16.69
C SER A 558 23.11 -4.25 -15.74
N ASP A 559 22.51 -3.19 -16.23
CA ASP A 559 22.14 -2.05 -15.38
C ASP A 559 21.48 -2.50 -14.08
N TYR A 560 21.93 -1.93 -12.97
CA TYR A 560 21.41 -2.05 -11.61
C TYR A 560 21.74 -3.34 -10.85
N ARG A 561 22.30 -4.39 -11.47
CA ARG A 561 22.59 -5.65 -10.75
C ARG A 561 23.54 -6.58 -11.48
N THR A 562 24.08 -7.52 -10.73
CA THR A 562 24.53 -8.82 -11.22
C THR A 562 23.50 -9.88 -10.84
N VAL A 563 23.25 -10.85 -11.71
CA VAL A 563 22.17 -11.82 -11.58
C VAL A 563 22.70 -13.24 -11.62
N TYR A 564 22.22 -14.09 -10.73
CA TYR A 564 22.59 -15.50 -10.64
C TYR A 564 21.34 -16.35 -10.58
N ASN A 565 21.38 -17.52 -11.25
CA ASN A 565 20.28 -18.45 -11.13
C ASN A 565 20.25 -19.16 -9.76
N ALA A 566 19.08 -19.68 -9.40
CA ALA A 566 18.84 -20.34 -8.11
C ALA A 566 19.43 -21.76 -8.02
N SER A 567 20.70 -21.96 -8.39
CA SER A 567 21.37 -23.26 -8.30
C SER A 567 22.33 -23.33 -7.11
N ASP A 568 22.52 -24.53 -6.58
CA ASP A 568 23.49 -24.79 -5.49
C ASP A 568 24.92 -24.43 -5.91
N TYR A 569 25.24 -24.46 -7.19
CA TYR A 569 26.55 -24.09 -7.73
C TYR A 569 26.94 -22.63 -7.37
N TYR A 570 25.97 -21.70 -7.36
CA TYR A 570 26.22 -20.31 -6.94
C TYR A 570 25.89 -20.07 -5.47
N ALA A 571 24.95 -20.82 -4.90
CA ALA A 571 24.56 -20.67 -3.50
C ALA A 571 25.73 -20.90 -2.53
N GLU A 572 26.50 -21.95 -2.75
CA GLU A 572 27.62 -22.27 -1.86
C GLU A 572 28.72 -21.19 -1.85
N PRO A 573 29.22 -20.67 -3.00
CA PRO A 573 30.22 -19.60 -2.99
C PRO A 573 29.71 -18.28 -2.37
N PHE A 574 28.46 -17.91 -2.59
CA PHE A 574 27.90 -16.67 -2.03
C PHE A 574 27.61 -16.76 -0.54
N CYS A 575 27.20 -17.92 -0.04
CA CYS A 575 26.79 -18.06 1.35
C CYS A 575 27.91 -18.59 2.26
N LYS A 576 28.94 -19.24 1.72
CA LYS A 576 30.04 -19.87 2.47
C LYS A 576 31.33 -19.12 2.27
N PRO A 577 31.78 -18.33 3.27
CA PRO A 577 32.88 -17.39 3.09
C PRO A 577 34.19 -18.07 2.69
N GLU A 578 34.48 -19.27 3.17
CA GLU A 578 35.69 -20.01 2.85
C GLU A 578 35.77 -20.52 1.39
N ASN A 579 34.62 -20.63 0.71
CA ASN A 579 34.55 -21.06 -0.69
C ASN A 579 34.62 -19.90 -1.68
N PHE A 580 34.34 -18.67 -1.23
CA PHE A 580 34.34 -17.49 -2.09
C PHE A 580 35.69 -17.27 -2.84
N PRO A 581 36.87 -17.36 -2.20
CA PRO A 581 38.14 -17.14 -2.89
C PRO A 581 38.51 -18.23 -3.90
N THR A 582 37.99 -19.45 -3.75
CA THR A 582 38.38 -20.61 -4.55
C THR A 582 37.45 -20.90 -5.73
N ARG A 583 36.25 -20.35 -5.71
CA ARG A 583 35.22 -20.59 -6.72
C ARG A 583 34.62 -19.32 -7.34
N CYS A 584 35.32 -18.19 -7.23
CA CYS A 584 34.79 -16.89 -7.63
C CYS A 584 34.78 -16.61 -9.14
N TRP A 585 34.95 -17.59 -10.00
CA TRP A 585 34.81 -17.39 -11.45
C TRP A 585 33.41 -16.85 -11.86
N GLY A 586 32.37 -17.27 -11.18
CA GLY A 586 31.00 -16.79 -11.46
C GLY A 586 30.80 -15.33 -11.02
N PRO A 587 31.02 -14.97 -9.74
CA PRO A 587 30.86 -13.60 -9.26
C PRO A 587 31.79 -12.60 -9.95
N ALA A 588 33.10 -12.89 -10.05
CA ALA A 588 34.07 -11.99 -10.67
C ALA A 588 33.80 -11.77 -12.17
N ALA A 589 33.46 -12.84 -12.92
CA ALA A 589 33.15 -12.69 -14.35
C ALA A 589 31.89 -11.87 -14.61
N CYS A 590 30.90 -11.94 -13.72
CA CYS A 590 29.70 -11.11 -13.82
C CYS A 590 29.96 -9.66 -13.42
N ALA A 591 30.78 -9.43 -12.41
CA ALA A 591 31.20 -8.10 -12.03
C ALA A 591 32.05 -7.44 -13.12
N GLU A 592 33.02 -8.14 -13.73
CA GLU A 592 33.75 -7.64 -14.90
C GLU A 592 32.83 -7.30 -16.09
N SER A 593 31.74 -8.06 -16.30
CA SER A 593 30.80 -7.76 -17.38
C SER A 593 29.91 -6.55 -17.06
N SER A 594 29.72 -6.22 -15.80
CA SER A 594 29.00 -5.00 -15.39
C SER A 594 29.82 -3.72 -15.59
N VAL A 595 31.13 -3.87 -15.72
CA VAL A 595 32.12 -2.78 -15.94
C VAL A 595 32.33 -2.49 -17.43
N ARG A 596 31.97 -3.39 -18.33
CA ARG A 596 32.06 -3.19 -19.78
C ARG A 596 30.80 -2.57 -20.35
#